data_41c9a093f1b1fd56bd6393f6e2956770
#
_entry.id   41c9a093f1b1fd56bd6393f6e2956770
#
_cell.length_a   1.000
_cell.length_b   1.000
_cell.length_c   1.000
_cell.angle_alpha   90.00
_cell.angle_beta   90.00
_cell.angle_gamma   90.00
#
_symmetry.space_group_name_H-M   'P 1'
#
loop_
_entity.id
_entity.type
_entity.pdbx_description
1 polymer ?
#
loop_
_entity_poly.entity_id
_entity_poly.type
_entity_poly.pdbx_seq_one_letter_code
_entity_poly.pdbx_strand_id
1 'polypeptide(L)'
;MNAQTSEYYQEAANPIATNPALWAKVTAPQISWGSTDIRYKKEEPAPIHSAQKSMNLTAWKGEKISAQLVVWTPKVLNDLTFMVSDLTSGSATISKENIRTGFVRYVITDELNKDGLGACGYRNSADFDSTLVADVIDHITPTLTLPANSTQGGWISVNIPQGTKAGKYTGTVTVKADGITLSELKLNLQVKNRTLPPPSEWAFHLDLWQNPYAVSRYYNVEPFSKKHFDLMRPLMKLYADAGGKVITASIMHKPWNGQTYDAFESMVTWLKKADGTWYFDYTVFDKWVEFMMDLGVKKQISCYSMVPWRLSFQY
;
A
#
# COMPACT_ATOMS: atom_id res chain seq x y z
N MET A 1 14.61 -21.75 -4.27
CA MET A 1 13.63 -20.66 -4.13
C MET A 1 12.64 -20.81 -5.28
N ASN A 2 11.42 -21.28 -5.01
CA ASN A 2 10.37 -21.21 -6.04
C ASN A 2 10.03 -19.75 -6.20
N ALA A 3 10.27 -19.21 -7.38
CA ALA A 3 9.81 -17.86 -7.72
C ALA A 3 8.30 -17.84 -7.49
N GLN A 4 7.84 -16.99 -6.60
CA GLN A 4 6.44 -16.69 -6.46
C GLN A 4 6.02 -16.09 -7.80
N THR A 5 5.14 -16.79 -8.54
CA THR A 5 4.57 -16.23 -9.76
C THR A 5 3.81 -14.99 -9.36
N SER A 6 4.30 -13.82 -9.74
CA SER A 6 3.61 -12.56 -9.51
C SER A 6 2.39 -12.54 -10.44
N GLU A 7 1.21 -12.61 -9.84
CA GLU A 7 -0.02 -12.33 -10.57
C GLU A 7 -0.16 -10.82 -10.71
N TYR A 8 -0.39 -10.35 -11.94
CA TYR A 8 -0.68 -8.94 -12.18
C TYR A 8 -2.05 -8.60 -11.62
N TYR A 9 -2.15 -7.43 -10.98
CA TYR A 9 -3.42 -6.95 -10.47
C TYR A 9 -4.40 -6.68 -11.61
N GLN A 10 -5.60 -7.25 -11.51
CA GLN A 10 -6.69 -7.01 -12.46
C GLN A 10 -7.76 -6.15 -11.80
N GLU A 11 -8.05 -5.01 -12.42
CA GLU A 11 -9.10 -4.13 -11.95
C GLU A 11 -10.48 -4.68 -12.32
N ALA A 12 -11.42 -4.54 -11.40
CA ALA A 12 -12.83 -4.77 -11.68
C ALA A 12 -13.36 -3.73 -12.69
N ALA A 13 -14.43 -4.09 -13.41
CA ALA A 13 -15.10 -3.15 -14.30
C ALA A 13 -15.63 -1.94 -13.50
N ASN A 14 -15.48 -0.73 -14.08
CA ASN A 14 -16.00 0.47 -13.44
C ASN A 14 -17.53 0.44 -13.45
N PRO A 15 -18.21 0.47 -12.30
CA PRO A 15 -19.67 0.52 -12.24
C PRO A 15 -20.24 1.89 -12.71
N ILE A 16 -19.40 2.92 -12.77
CA ILE A 16 -19.79 4.28 -13.20
C ILE A 16 -19.45 4.44 -14.69
N ALA A 17 -20.46 4.80 -15.47
CA ALA A 17 -20.27 5.08 -16.88
C ALA A 17 -19.52 6.41 -17.09
N THR A 18 -18.59 6.41 -18.05
CA THR A 18 -17.90 7.63 -18.45
C THR A 18 -18.89 8.65 -19.05
N ASN A 19 -18.84 9.88 -18.56
CA ASN A 19 -19.63 10.98 -19.12
C ASN A 19 -18.89 11.64 -20.28
N PRO A 20 -19.34 11.48 -21.56
CA PRO A 20 -18.65 12.03 -22.72
C PRO A 20 -18.50 13.56 -22.69
N ALA A 21 -19.45 14.26 -22.07
CA ALA A 21 -19.42 15.73 -21.99
C ALA A 21 -18.20 16.25 -21.21
N LEU A 22 -17.71 15.51 -20.22
CA LEU A 22 -16.51 15.87 -19.47
C LEU A 22 -15.27 15.78 -20.34
N TRP A 23 -15.25 14.89 -21.32
CA TRP A 23 -14.11 14.62 -22.22
C TRP A 23 -14.11 15.48 -23.48
N ALA A 24 -15.19 16.19 -23.78
CA ALA A 24 -15.35 16.95 -25.02
C ALA A 24 -14.24 18.00 -25.26
N LYS A 25 -13.61 18.49 -24.19
CA LYS A 25 -12.52 19.48 -24.25
C LYS A 25 -11.12 18.86 -24.27
N VAL A 26 -11.00 17.55 -24.07
CA VAL A 26 -9.71 16.85 -24.07
C VAL A 26 -9.45 16.29 -25.46
N THR A 27 -8.62 16.95 -26.25
CA THR A 27 -8.40 16.61 -27.68
C THR A 27 -7.19 15.70 -27.89
N ALA A 28 -6.29 15.60 -26.91
CA ALA A 28 -5.07 14.81 -26.95
C ALA A 28 -4.70 14.30 -25.53
N PRO A 29 -3.85 13.27 -25.43
CA PRO A 29 -3.32 12.84 -24.14
C PRO A 29 -2.66 14.01 -23.39
N GLN A 30 -2.99 14.12 -22.14
CA GLN A 30 -2.45 15.12 -21.22
C GLN A 30 -1.63 14.43 -20.14
N ILE A 31 -0.50 14.99 -19.78
CA ILE A 31 0.38 14.47 -18.74
C ILE A 31 0.85 15.61 -17.85
N SER A 32 0.72 15.44 -16.56
CA SER A 32 1.10 16.45 -15.55
C SER A 32 1.58 15.78 -14.28
N TRP A 33 2.38 16.49 -13.51
CA TRP A 33 2.46 16.21 -12.08
C TRP A 33 1.13 16.53 -11.42
N GLY A 34 0.72 15.67 -10.48
CA GLY A 34 -0.47 15.79 -9.66
C GLY A 34 -0.14 15.83 -8.18
N SER A 35 -1.16 15.98 -7.34
CA SER A 35 -1.02 15.91 -5.89
C SER A 35 -1.12 14.46 -5.41
N THR A 36 -0.28 14.07 -4.46
CA THR A 36 -0.39 12.78 -3.76
C THR A 36 -1.62 12.68 -2.86
N ASP A 37 -2.26 13.81 -2.56
CA ASP A 37 -3.45 13.90 -1.70
C ASP A 37 -4.76 13.74 -2.47
N ILE A 38 -4.68 13.61 -3.82
CA ILE A 38 -5.86 13.48 -4.67
C ILE A 38 -5.93 12.06 -5.23
N ARG A 39 -7.06 11.42 -5.02
CA ARG A 39 -7.47 10.19 -5.69
C ARG A 39 -8.16 10.57 -6.99
N TYR A 40 -7.44 10.50 -8.11
CA TYR A 40 -7.99 10.84 -9.42
C TYR A 40 -8.96 9.77 -9.89
N LYS A 41 -10.16 10.18 -10.27
CA LYS A 41 -11.19 9.27 -10.80
C LYS A 41 -10.79 8.75 -12.17
N LYS A 42 -11.07 7.49 -12.44
CA LYS A 42 -10.70 6.84 -13.70
C LYS A 42 -11.54 7.35 -14.87
N GLU A 43 -12.81 7.59 -14.65
CA GLU A 43 -13.83 7.95 -15.65
C GLU A 43 -13.90 9.44 -15.97
N GLU A 44 -13.18 10.29 -15.26
CA GLU A 44 -13.19 11.75 -15.44
C GLU A 44 -11.81 12.26 -15.87
N PRO A 45 -11.72 13.34 -16.68
CA PRO A 45 -10.45 14.04 -16.88
C PRO A 45 -9.87 14.52 -15.56
N ALA A 46 -8.55 14.45 -15.40
CA ALA A 46 -7.93 14.99 -14.21
C ALA A 46 -8.27 16.49 -14.03
N PRO A 47 -8.63 16.94 -12.81
CA PRO A 47 -8.98 18.34 -12.54
C PRO A 47 -7.74 19.23 -12.49
N ILE A 48 -6.94 19.21 -13.56
CA ILE A 48 -5.68 19.93 -13.70
C ILE A 48 -5.83 20.94 -14.86
N HIS A 49 -5.99 22.21 -14.54
CA HIS A 49 -6.21 23.24 -15.53
C HIS A 49 -4.96 23.62 -16.32
N SER A 50 -3.78 23.48 -15.72
CA SER A 50 -2.49 23.76 -16.34
C SER A 50 -1.48 22.67 -16.00
N ALA A 51 -0.97 22.02 -17.04
CA ALA A 51 -0.04 20.90 -16.86
C ALA A 51 1.26 21.36 -16.18
N GLN A 52 1.56 20.74 -15.06
CA GLN A 52 2.79 20.94 -14.29
C GLN A 52 3.86 19.99 -14.81
N LYS A 53 4.88 20.53 -15.45
CA LYS A 53 6.00 19.75 -16.02
C LYS A 53 7.19 19.58 -15.06
N SER A 54 7.16 20.23 -13.92
CA SER A 54 8.23 20.18 -12.92
C SER A 54 7.66 19.97 -11.53
N MET A 55 8.23 18.99 -10.80
CA MET A 55 7.93 18.70 -9.40
C MET A 55 9.12 19.07 -8.54
N ASN A 56 8.87 19.73 -7.41
CA ASN A 56 9.90 20.05 -6.42
C ASN A 56 9.61 19.32 -5.13
N LEU A 57 10.53 18.48 -4.69
CA LEU A 57 10.45 17.70 -3.46
C LEU A 57 11.60 18.11 -2.53
N THR A 58 11.37 17.86 -1.23
CA THR A 58 12.40 18.01 -0.21
C THR A 58 12.46 16.72 0.60
N ALA A 59 13.65 16.24 0.90
CA ALA A 59 13.86 15.04 1.70
C ALA A 59 15.07 15.16 2.62
N TRP A 60 15.09 14.33 3.65
CA TRP A 60 16.27 14.04 4.45
C TRP A 60 16.99 12.81 3.88
N LYS A 61 18.24 12.61 4.28
CA LYS A 61 18.97 11.37 4.02
C LYS A 61 18.28 10.21 4.76
N GLY A 62 18.15 9.06 4.14
CA GLY A 62 17.44 7.90 4.72
C GLY A 62 15.93 7.96 4.62
N GLU A 63 15.36 9.02 4.05
CA GLU A 63 13.92 9.19 3.87
C GLU A 63 13.43 8.53 2.58
N LYS A 64 12.19 8.05 2.59
CA LYS A 64 11.42 7.66 1.40
C LYS A 64 10.37 8.70 1.13
N ILE A 65 10.39 9.27 -0.06
CA ILE A 65 9.43 10.28 -0.51
C ILE A 65 8.70 9.80 -1.75
N SER A 66 7.57 10.42 -2.03
CA SER A 66 6.74 10.05 -3.18
C SER A 66 6.25 11.28 -3.94
N ALA A 67 5.96 11.08 -5.22
CA ALA A 67 5.26 12.02 -6.09
C ALA A 67 4.26 11.27 -6.95
N GLN A 68 3.19 11.93 -7.37
CA GLN A 68 2.20 11.38 -8.29
C GLN A 68 2.22 12.17 -9.59
N LEU A 69 2.27 11.47 -10.71
CA LEU A 69 1.95 12.02 -12.02
C LEU A 69 0.59 11.49 -12.48
N VAL A 70 -0.03 12.18 -13.41
CA VAL A 70 -1.36 11.81 -13.93
C VAL A 70 -1.35 11.89 -15.44
N VAL A 71 -1.88 10.84 -16.06
CA VAL A 71 -2.12 10.75 -17.50
C VAL A 71 -3.62 10.67 -17.70
N TRP A 72 -4.19 11.52 -18.56
CA TRP A 72 -5.60 11.40 -18.99
C TRP A 72 -5.71 11.57 -20.50
N THR A 73 -6.55 10.77 -21.12
CA THR A 73 -6.54 10.63 -22.58
C THR A 73 -7.92 10.42 -23.17
N PRO A 74 -8.24 11.08 -24.30
CA PRO A 74 -9.47 10.81 -25.04
C PRO A 74 -9.38 9.59 -25.99
N LYS A 75 -8.18 9.01 -26.13
CA LYS A 75 -7.92 7.85 -27.00
C LYS A 75 -7.20 6.75 -26.23
N VAL A 76 -7.23 5.53 -26.76
CA VAL A 76 -6.49 4.40 -26.19
C VAL A 76 -4.98 4.70 -26.24
N LEU A 77 -4.27 4.36 -25.17
CA LEU A 77 -2.81 4.35 -25.09
C LEU A 77 -2.36 2.93 -24.74
N ASN A 78 -1.62 2.29 -25.64
CA ASN A 78 -1.07 0.95 -25.39
C ASN A 78 0.34 1.07 -24.78
N ASP A 79 0.70 0.07 -23.99
CA ASP A 79 2.02 -0.04 -23.37
C ASP A 79 2.45 1.24 -22.61
N LEU A 80 1.47 1.87 -21.93
CA LEU A 80 1.79 3.01 -21.07
C LEU A 80 2.82 2.60 -20.01
N THR A 81 3.91 3.35 -19.91
CA THR A 81 4.98 3.08 -18.96
C THR A 81 5.62 4.37 -18.45
N PHE A 82 6.21 4.30 -17.25
CA PHE A 82 6.93 5.39 -16.60
C PHE A 82 8.38 4.99 -16.38
N MET A 83 9.30 5.72 -16.97
CA MET A 83 10.74 5.49 -16.83
C MET A 83 11.37 6.68 -16.10
N VAL A 84 12.28 6.40 -15.17
CA VAL A 84 12.97 7.43 -14.42
C VAL A 84 14.47 7.39 -14.68
N SER A 85 15.09 8.55 -14.80
CA SER A 85 16.54 8.67 -14.86
C SER A 85 17.15 8.67 -13.46
N ASP A 86 18.47 8.53 -13.37
CA ASP A 86 19.20 8.90 -12.17
C ASP A 86 18.89 10.36 -11.80
N LEU A 87 18.91 10.67 -10.49
CA LEU A 87 18.87 12.05 -10.01
C LEU A 87 20.29 12.50 -9.73
N THR A 88 20.72 13.58 -10.39
CA THR A 88 22.10 14.06 -10.34
C THR A 88 22.24 15.44 -9.70
N SER A 89 23.37 15.66 -9.01
CA SER A 89 23.76 16.93 -8.39
C SER A 89 25.27 17.09 -8.51
N GLY A 90 25.76 17.74 -9.58
CA GLY A 90 27.17 17.75 -9.92
C GLY A 90 27.71 16.33 -10.10
N SER A 91 28.68 15.92 -9.29
CA SER A 91 29.23 14.56 -9.30
C SER A 91 28.49 13.56 -8.42
N ALA A 92 27.49 14.01 -7.66
CA ALA A 92 26.71 13.14 -6.79
C ALA A 92 25.48 12.60 -7.52
N THR A 93 25.14 11.35 -7.28
CA THR A 93 24.03 10.64 -7.95
C THR A 93 23.21 9.86 -6.94
N ILE A 94 21.89 9.94 -7.08
CA ILE A 94 20.95 8.96 -6.53
C ILE A 94 20.53 8.09 -7.72
N SER A 95 21.00 6.82 -7.73
CA SER A 95 20.72 5.89 -8.82
C SER A 95 19.22 5.66 -8.96
N LYS A 96 18.76 5.50 -10.19
CA LYS A 96 17.39 5.09 -10.53
C LYS A 96 16.95 3.77 -9.84
N GLU A 97 17.89 2.94 -9.43
CA GLU A 97 17.60 1.71 -8.66
C GLU A 97 17.03 2.00 -7.27
N ASN A 98 17.24 3.22 -6.75
CA ASN A 98 16.58 3.71 -5.55
C ASN A 98 15.19 4.31 -5.83
N ILE A 99 14.73 4.27 -7.07
CA ILE A 99 13.48 4.88 -7.50
C ILE A 99 12.57 3.80 -8.07
N ARG A 100 11.37 3.70 -7.54
CA ARG A 100 10.36 2.77 -8.03
C ARG A 100 9.23 3.56 -8.69
N THR A 101 8.83 3.12 -9.86
CA THR A 101 7.62 3.59 -10.54
C THR A 101 6.51 2.57 -10.35
N GLY A 102 5.27 3.01 -10.38
CA GLY A 102 4.11 2.14 -10.30
C GLY A 102 2.87 2.81 -10.86
N PHE A 103 1.86 2.00 -11.12
CA PHE A 103 0.51 2.48 -11.49
C PHE A 103 -0.33 2.58 -10.23
N VAL A 104 -1.06 3.68 -10.08
CA VAL A 104 -2.12 3.77 -9.07
C VAL A 104 -3.33 3.02 -9.63
N ARG A 105 -3.60 1.83 -9.11
CA ARG A 105 -4.70 0.98 -9.56
C ARG A 105 -5.98 1.30 -8.81
N TYR A 106 -7.07 0.74 -9.28
CA TYR A 106 -8.40 1.04 -8.76
C TYR A 106 -9.03 -0.20 -8.12
N VAL A 107 -9.74 0.02 -7.04
CA VAL A 107 -10.50 -1.01 -6.30
C VAL A 107 -11.96 -0.61 -6.19
N ILE A 108 -12.86 -1.59 -6.20
CA ILE A 108 -14.27 -1.34 -5.88
C ILE A 108 -14.40 -1.17 -4.37
N THR A 109 -15.08 -0.13 -3.96
CA THR A 109 -15.40 0.15 -2.55
C THR A 109 -16.86 0.53 -2.37
N ASP A 110 -17.38 0.24 -1.20
CA ASP A 110 -18.66 0.67 -0.67
C ASP A 110 -18.46 1.54 0.58
N GLU A 111 -17.43 2.37 0.55
CA GLU A 111 -16.93 3.14 1.70
C GLU A 111 -18.01 4.00 2.36
N LEU A 112 -18.90 4.58 1.56
CA LEU A 112 -19.96 5.46 2.03
C LEU A 112 -21.35 4.89 1.75
N ASN A 113 -22.28 5.11 2.68
CA ASN A 113 -23.70 4.93 2.42
C ASN A 113 -24.19 5.88 1.30
N LYS A 114 -25.34 5.56 0.69
CA LYS A 114 -25.99 6.43 -0.31
C LYS A 114 -26.34 7.83 0.23
N ASP A 115 -26.47 7.97 1.54
CA ASP A 115 -26.63 9.26 2.22
C ASP A 115 -25.31 10.02 2.42
N GLY A 116 -24.18 9.46 2.02
CA GLY A 116 -22.85 10.03 2.16
C GLY A 116 -22.21 9.82 3.54
N LEU A 117 -22.85 9.09 4.44
CA LEU A 117 -22.34 8.81 5.78
C LEU A 117 -21.61 7.46 5.81
N GLY A 118 -20.39 7.45 6.31
CA GLY A 118 -19.63 6.22 6.54
C GLY A 118 -20.21 5.40 7.69
N ALA A 119 -20.08 4.08 7.61
CA ALA A 119 -20.46 3.16 8.67
C ALA A 119 -19.43 2.04 8.84
N CYS A 120 -19.35 1.45 10.03
CA CYS A 120 -18.55 0.27 10.31
C CYS A 120 -19.42 -0.88 10.88
N GLY A 121 -18.88 -2.10 10.85
CA GLY A 121 -19.60 -3.30 11.29
C GLY A 121 -20.45 -3.91 10.17
N TYR A 122 -21.58 -4.55 10.53
CA TYR A 122 -22.48 -5.13 9.54
C TYR A 122 -23.09 -4.06 8.66
N ARG A 123 -23.07 -4.30 7.35
CA ARG A 123 -23.59 -3.41 6.32
C ARG A 123 -24.64 -4.10 5.48
N ASN A 124 -25.75 -3.43 5.24
CA ASN A 124 -26.72 -3.86 4.26
C ASN A 124 -26.28 -3.36 2.87
N SER A 125 -26.01 -4.24 1.93
CA SER A 125 -25.54 -3.91 0.59
C SER A 125 -26.49 -2.97 -0.18
N ALA A 126 -27.79 -2.95 0.17
CA ALA A 126 -28.76 -2.04 -0.42
C ALA A 126 -28.54 -0.56 -0.06
N ASP A 127 -27.83 -0.29 1.02
CA ASP A 127 -27.59 1.06 1.54
C ASP A 127 -26.31 1.71 0.96
N PHE A 128 -25.56 0.98 0.14
CA PHE A 128 -24.28 1.41 -0.43
C PHE A 128 -24.30 1.44 -1.95
N ASP A 129 -23.56 2.37 -2.51
CA ASP A 129 -23.18 2.37 -3.91
C ASP A 129 -21.73 1.89 -4.06
N SER A 130 -21.49 1.05 -5.07
CA SER A 130 -20.15 0.65 -5.42
C SER A 130 -19.48 1.72 -6.28
N THR A 131 -18.29 2.13 -5.89
CA THR A 131 -17.47 3.10 -6.63
C THR A 131 -16.09 2.55 -6.88
N LEU A 132 -15.45 2.98 -7.96
CA LEU A 132 -14.08 2.64 -8.29
C LEU A 132 -13.15 3.74 -7.75
N VAL A 133 -12.30 3.39 -6.79
CA VAL A 133 -11.44 4.35 -6.09
C VAL A 133 -9.97 4.01 -6.32
N ALA A 134 -9.16 5.03 -6.60
CA ALA A 134 -7.70 4.91 -6.70
C ALA A 134 -7.13 4.57 -5.32
N ASP A 135 -6.42 3.43 -5.20
CA ASP A 135 -5.89 2.97 -3.92
C ASP A 135 -4.55 2.24 -4.05
N VAL A 136 -4.53 1.07 -4.68
CA VAL A 136 -3.35 0.20 -4.74
C VAL A 136 -2.24 0.81 -5.62
N ILE A 137 -1.00 0.84 -5.12
CA ILE A 137 0.18 1.19 -5.91
C ILE A 137 0.82 -0.10 -6.42
N ASP A 138 0.64 -0.35 -7.72
CA ASP A 138 1.13 -1.53 -8.42
C ASP A 138 2.52 -1.28 -9.00
N HIS A 139 3.54 -1.82 -8.37
CA HIS A 139 4.94 -1.76 -8.82
C HIS A 139 5.35 -2.97 -9.66
N ILE A 140 4.43 -3.92 -9.92
CA ILE A 140 4.73 -5.19 -10.57
C ILE A 140 4.39 -5.14 -12.05
N THR A 141 3.23 -4.57 -12.40
CA THR A 141 2.80 -4.43 -13.79
C THR A 141 3.75 -3.48 -14.55
N PRO A 142 4.45 -3.96 -15.59
CA PRO A 142 5.46 -3.16 -16.28
C PRO A 142 4.86 -2.14 -17.25
N THR A 143 3.73 -2.49 -17.88
CA THR A 143 3.02 -1.65 -18.84
C THR A 143 1.52 -1.79 -18.66
N LEU A 144 0.75 -0.79 -19.04
CA LEU A 144 -0.69 -0.77 -18.92
C LEU A 144 -1.34 -0.24 -20.19
N THR A 145 -2.40 -0.89 -20.68
CA THR A 145 -3.28 -0.29 -21.69
C THR A 145 -4.29 0.63 -20.98
N LEU A 146 -4.22 1.92 -21.28
CA LEU A 146 -5.16 2.91 -20.80
C LEU A 146 -6.29 3.11 -21.81
N PRO A 147 -7.55 2.79 -21.47
CA PRO A 147 -8.69 2.97 -22.36
C PRO A 147 -8.90 4.43 -22.76
N ALA A 148 -9.62 4.64 -23.87
CA ALA A 148 -10.08 5.99 -24.23
C ALA A 148 -10.99 6.58 -23.12
N ASN A 149 -10.95 7.89 -22.97
CA ASN A 149 -11.69 8.64 -21.95
C ASN A 149 -11.40 8.09 -20.55
N SER A 150 -10.13 7.94 -20.24
CA SER A 150 -9.67 7.43 -18.94
C SER A 150 -8.50 8.22 -18.38
N THR A 151 -8.42 8.21 -17.05
CA THR A 151 -7.34 8.82 -16.26
C THR A 151 -6.58 7.73 -15.52
N GLN A 152 -5.25 7.86 -15.47
CA GLN A 152 -4.35 6.95 -14.77
C GLN A 152 -3.32 7.71 -13.95
N GLY A 153 -3.28 7.44 -12.66
CA GLY A 153 -2.20 7.90 -11.79
C GLY A 153 -0.94 7.04 -11.95
N GLY A 154 0.21 7.69 -12.00
CA GLY A 154 1.53 7.06 -11.88
C GLY A 154 2.19 7.47 -10.58
N TRP A 155 2.79 6.53 -9.86
CA TRP A 155 3.41 6.77 -8.56
C TRP A 155 4.91 6.61 -8.64
N ILE A 156 5.64 7.60 -8.15
CA ILE A 156 7.10 7.62 -8.11
C ILE A 156 7.52 7.61 -6.64
N SER A 157 8.24 6.57 -6.21
CA SER A 157 8.83 6.49 -4.87
C SER A 157 10.34 6.60 -4.96
N VAL A 158 10.93 7.52 -4.22
CA VAL A 158 12.39 7.74 -4.17
C VAL A 158 12.89 7.40 -2.77
N ASN A 159 13.74 6.40 -2.65
CA ASN A 159 14.47 6.11 -1.42
C ASN A 159 15.77 6.91 -1.42
N ILE A 160 15.99 7.72 -0.42
CA ILE A 160 17.20 8.53 -0.29
C ILE A 160 18.21 7.75 0.56
N PRO A 161 19.31 7.22 0.01
CA PRO A 161 20.30 6.52 0.82
C PRO A 161 20.85 7.39 1.94
N GLN A 162 21.15 6.82 3.10
CA GLN A 162 21.68 7.58 4.25
C GLN A 162 23.01 8.30 3.93
N GLY A 163 23.84 7.71 3.05
CA GLY A 163 25.09 8.30 2.58
C GLY A 163 24.96 9.40 1.52
N THR A 164 23.73 9.76 1.10
CA THR A 164 23.52 10.77 0.06
C THR A 164 24.08 12.13 0.49
N LYS A 165 24.82 12.80 -0.38
CA LYS A 165 25.27 14.19 -0.13
C LYS A 165 24.07 15.13 -0.14
N ALA A 166 24.05 16.09 0.79
CA ALA A 166 23.06 17.18 0.75
C ALA A 166 23.25 18.01 -0.52
N GLY A 167 22.14 18.40 -1.15
CA GLY A 167 22.23 19.17 -2.42
C GLY A 167 20.91 19.15 -3.18
N LYS A 168 20.94 19.81 -4.33
CA LYS A 168 19.81 19.86 -5.29
C LYS A 168 20.07 18.82 -6.37
N TYR A 169 19.22 17.82 -6.44
CA TYR A 169 19.26 16.77 -7.44
C TYR A 169 18.17 16.99 -8.49
N THR A 170 18.44 16.62 -9.72
CA THR A 170 17.48 16.73 -10.81
C THR A 170 17.52 15.46 -11.66
N GLY A 171 16.36 15.00 -12.06
CA GLY A 171 16.17 13.92 -13.02
C GLY A 171 14.89 14.08 -13.82
N THR A 172 14.61 13.12 -14.67
CA THR A 172 13.49 13.13 -15.60
C THR A 172 12.65 11.89 -15.42
N VAL A 173 11.34 12.05 -15.43
CA VAL A 173 10.37 10.95 -15.58
C VAL A 173 9.82 11.02 -17.00
N THR A 174 10.10 9.99 -17.79
CA THR A 174 9.64 9.86 -19.18
C THR A 174 8.37 9.00 -19.19
N VAL A 175 7.30 9.55 -19.76
CA VAL A 175 6.03 8.85 -19.98
C VAL A 175 5.99 8.40 -21.43
N LYS A 176 5.84 7.09 -21.64
CA LYS A 176 5.77 6.49 -22.97
C LYS A 176 4.48 5.69 -23.15
N ALA A 177 3.97 5.66 -24.36
CA ALA A 177 2.93 4.74 -24.82
C ALA A 177 3.02 4.58 -26.35
N ASP A 178 2.46 3.50 -26.87
CA ASP A 178 2.48 3.21 -28.32
C ASP A 178 3.89 3.28 -28.94
N GLY A 179 4.93 2.96 -28.17
CA GLY A 179 6.33 3.00 -28.60
C GLY A 179 6.95 4.40 -28.66
N ILE A 180 6.23 5.48 -28.34
CA ILE A 180 6.70 6.86 -28.41
C ILE A 180 6.76 7.52 -27.05
N THR A 181 7.59 8.56 -26.91
CA THR A 181 7.61 9.44 -25.74
C THR A 181 6.47 10.44 -25.85
N LEU A 182 5.54 10.38 -24.90
CA LEU A 182 4.42 11.32 -24.80
C LEU A 182 4.81 12.60 -24.08
N SER A 183 5.63 12.48 -23.05
CA SER A 183 6.08 13.63 -22.25
C SER A 183 7.30 13.28 -21.41
N GLU A 184 8.06 14.31 -21.09
CA GLU A 184 9.11 14.30 -20.07
C GLU A 184 8.72 15.27 -18.95
N LEU A 185 8.81 14.79 -17.73
CA LEU A 185 8.49 15.54 -16.52
C LEU A 185 9.76 15.68 -15.68
N LYS A 186 10.06 16.90 -15.25
CA LYS A 186 11.23 17.19 -14.43
C LYS A 186 10.95 16.88 -12.95
N LEU A 187 11.86 16.17 -12.32
CA LEU A 187 11.84 15.90 -10.88
C LEU A 187 13.04 16.58 -10.23
N ASN A 188 12.79 17.58 -9.39
CA ASN A 188 13.78 18.27 -8.59
C ASN A 188 13.67 17.84 -7.14
N LEU A 189 14.79 17.48 -6.54
CA LEU A 189 14.84 16.99 -5.16
C LEU A 189 15.88 17.78 -4.37
N GLN A 190 15.46 18.46 -3.32
CA GLN A 190 16.35 19.07 -2.34
C GLN A 190 16.63 18.09 -1.20
N VAL A 191 17.81 17.48 -1.17
CA VAL A 191 18.27 16.68 -0.04
C VAL A 191 18.87 17.61 1.03
N LYS A 192 18.25 17.60 2.22
CA LYS A 192 18.72 18.38 3.38
C LYS A 192 19.88 17.67 4.08
N ASN A 193 20.73 18.45 4.76
CA ASN A 193 21.82 17.88 5.57
C ASN A 193 21.31 17.40 6.94
N ARG A 194 20.33 16.52 6.91
CA ARG A 194 19.79 15.81 8.07
C ARG A 194 19.59 14.35 7.67
N THR A 195 19.79 13.44 8.62
CA THR A 195 19.61 12.01 8.40
C THR A 195 18.42 11.54 9.23
N LEU A 196 17.47 10.87 8.60
CA LEU A 196 16.40 10.16 9.28
C LEU A 196 17.01 8.95 9.97
N PRO A 197 16.79 8.75 11.28
CA PRO A 197 17.24 7.52 11.95
C PRO A 197 16.52 6.29 11.33
N PRO A 198 17.05 5.09 11.53
CA PRO A 198 16.37 3.88 11.07
C PRO A 198 14.99 3.74 11.75
N PRO A 199 14.01 3.10 11.10
CA PRO A 199 12.63 2.99 11.61
C PRO A 199 12.52 2.43 13.02
N SER A 200 13.43 1.53 13.42
CA SER A 200 13.49 0.98 14.78
C SER A 200 13.72 2.04 15.87
N GLU A 201 14.38 3.15 15.52
CA GLU A 201 14.72 4.25 16.43
C GLU A 201 13.70 5.40 16.40
N TRP A 202 12.68 5.34 15.54
CA TRP A 202 11.68 6.41 15.48
C TRP A 202 10.90 6.49 16.78
N ALA A 203 10.72 7.73 17.28
CA ALA A 203 9.91 8.00 18.46
C ALA A 203 8.41 7.77 18.20
N PHE A 204 7.96 7.84 16.96
CA PHE A 204 6.58 7.59 16.56
C PHE A 204 6.17 6.16 16.93
N HIS A 205 5.05 6.02 17.65
CA HIS A 205 4.51 4.72 18.07
C HIS A 205 3.51 4.22 17.03
N LEU A 206 4.00 3.43 16.08
CA LEU A 206 3.17 2.80 15.07
C LEU A 206 2.63 1.46 15.59
N ASP A 207 1.31 1.39 15.76
CA ASP A 207 0.57 0.18 16.09
C ASP A 207 -0.46 -0.09 15.00
N LEU A 208 -0.13 -0.97 14.05
CA LEU A 208 -1.06 -1.50 13.07
C LEU A 208 -1.34 -2.96 13.42
N TRP A 209 -2.59 -3.28 13.63
CA TRP A 209 -3.02 -4.63 13.99
C TRP A 209 -2.75 -5.60 12.84
N GLN A 210 -2.01 -6.66 13.14
CA GLN A 210 -1.70 -7.68 12.17
C GLN A 210 -2.77 -8.76 12.18
N ASN A 211 -3.21 -9.21 10.98
CA ASN A 211 -4.14 -10.32 10.80
C ASN A 211 -3.46 -11.48 10.05
N PRO A 212 -2.74 -12.38 10.74
CA PRO A 212 -2.09 -13.51 10.10
C PRO A 212 -3.11 -14.48 9.45
N TYR A 213 -4.31 -14.60 10.01
CA TYR A 213 -5.34 -15.52 9.51
C TYR A 213 -5.85 -15.13 8.12
N ALA A 214 -5.92 -13.84 7.80
CA ALA A 214 -6.26 -13.36 6.46
C ALA A 214 -5.28 -13.86 5.40
N VAL A 215 -3.99 -13.91 5.73
CA VAL A 215 -2.94 -14.43 4.83
C VAL A 215 -3.10 -15.92 4.62
N SER A 216 -3.35 -16.71 5.70
CA SER A 216 -3.54 -18.15 5.58
C SER A 216 -4.77 -18.49 4.74
N ARG A 217 -5.89 -17.77 4.94
CA ARG A 217 -7.12 -17.94 4.15
C ARG A 217 -6.88 -17.59 2.67
N TYR A 218 -6.27 -16.45 2.39
CA TYR A 218 -6.05 -16.00 1.02
C TYR A 218 -5.21 -16.99 0.21
N TYR A 219 -4.14 -17.51 0.82
CA TYR A 219 -3.25 -18.46 0.16
C TYR A 219 -3.65 -19.93 0.37
N ASN A 220 -4.73 -20.20 1.09
CA ASN A 220 -5.19 -21.55 1.44
C ASN A 220 -4.05 -22.42 2.02
N VAL A 221 -3.42 -21.93 3.07
CA VAL A 221 -2.32 -22.63 3.78
C VAL A 221 -2.65 -22.80 5.25
N GLU A 222 -2.08 -23.85 5.87
CA GLU A 222 -2.24 -24.10 7.29
C GLU A 222 -1.68 -22.93 8.11
N PRO A 223 -2.48 -22.35 9.04
CA PRO A 223 -2.03 -21.27 9.91
C PRO A 223 -0.75 -21.64 10.68
N PHE A 224 0.17 -20.70 10.73
CA PHE A 224 1.46 -20.81 11.45
C PHE A 224 2.36 -21.97 11.01
N SER A 225 2.07 -22.58 9.83
CA SER A 225 2.99 -23.47 9.16
C SER A 225 4.21 -22.71 8.62
N LYS A 226 5.29 -23.44 8.29
CA LYS A 226 6.48 -22.82 7.65
C LYS A 226 6.08 -22.03 6.40
N LYS A 227 5.23 -22.59 5.54
CA LYS A 227 4.75 -21.92 4.31
C LYS A 227 4.00 -20.64 4.62
N HIS A 228 3.18 -20.63 5.67
CA HIS A 228 2.46 -19.45 6.10
C HIS A 228 3.41 -18.32 6.54
N PHE A 229 4.41 -18.63 7.36
CA PHE A 229 5.45 -17.67 7.75
C PHE A 229 6.24 -17.12 6.55
N ASP A 230 6.57 -17.99 5.59
CA ASP A 230 7.27 -17.57 4.38
C ASP A 230 6.44 -16.57 3.55
N LEU A 231 5.10 -16.77 3.46
CA LEU A 231 4.17 -15.88 2.78
C LEU A 231 3.92 -14.56 3.54
N MET A 232 3.88 -14.60 4.86
CA MET A 232 3.70 -13.42 5.70
C MET A 232 4.94 -12.52 5.73
N ARG A 233 6.14 -13.09 5.58
CA ARG A 233 7.41 -12.37 5.75
C ARG A 233 7.49 -11.05 5.00
N PRO A 234 7.19 -10.96 3.68
CA PRO A 234 7.27 -9.68 2.96
C PRO A 234 6.30 -8.63 3.50
N LEU A 235 5.07 -9.03 3.88
CA LEU A 235 4.06 -8.11 4.41
C LEU A 235 4.46 -7.59 5.81
N MET A 236 4.86 -8.49 6.71
CA MET A 236 5.25 -8.10 8.07
C MET A 236 6.57 -7.31 8.07
N LYS A 237 7.46 -7.58 7.08
CA LYS A 237 8.66 -6.77 6.88
C LYS A 237 8.33 -5.34 6.48
N LEU A 238 7.31 -5.11 5.64
CA LEU A 238 6.85 -3.75 5.32
C LEU A 238 6.40 -2.99 6.57
N TYR A 239 5.68 -3.65 7.48
CA TYR A 239 5.28 -3.07 8.76
C TYR A 239 6.49 -2.72 9.65
N ALA A 240 7.44 -3.65 9.76
CA ALA A 240 8.68 -3.41 10.51
C ALA A 240 9.50 -2.24 9.92
N ASP A 241 9.62 -2.18 8.58
CA ASP A 241 10.34 -1.11 7.86
C ASP A 241 9.62 0.24 7.92
N ALA A 242 8.32 0.25 8.18
CA ALA A 242 7.56 1.46 8.49
C ALA A 242 7.72 1.94 9.95
N GLY A 243 8.49 1.23 10.77
CA GLY A 243 8.72 1.57 12.17
C GLY A 243 7.68 0.97 13.12
N GLY A 244 7.02 -0.13 12.75
CA GLY A 244 6.09 -0.86 13.59
C GLY A 244 6.67 -1.20 14.97
N LYS A 245 5.90 -0.95 16.03
CA LYS A 245 6.35 -1.11 17.42
C LYS A 245 5.66 -2.26 18.14
N VAL A 246 4.50 -2.67 17.67
CA VAL A 246 3.58 -3.55 18.41
C VAL A 246 3.34 -4.84 17.65
N ILE A 247 3.47 -5.95 18.36
CA ILE A 247 3.05 -7.27 17.90
C ILE A 247 1.64 -7.52 18.42
N THR A 248 0.67 -7.70 17.52
CA THR A 248 -0.71 -8.06 17.87
C THR A 248 -0.80 -9.57 18.02
N ALA A 249 -1.20 -10.05 19.19
CA ALA A 249 -1.41 -11.47 19.46
C ALA A 249 -2.80 -11.71 20.04
N SER A 250 -3.55 -12.69 19.52
CA SER A 250 -4.82 -13.11 20.11
C SER A 250 -4.58 -14.22 21.13
N ILE A 251 -5.05 -14.01 22.38
CA ILE A 251 -4.94 -14.98 23.48
C ILE A 251 -6.29 -15.59 23.86
N MET A 252 -7.37 -15.12 23.21
CA MET A 252 -8.73 -15.63 23.32
C MET A 252 -9.33 -15.77 21.93
N HIS A 253 -10.28 -16.69 21.78
CA HIS A 253 -11.00 -16.88 20.53
C HIS A 253 -11.89 -15.67 20.21
N LYS A 254 -11.83 -15.17 18.99
CA LYS A 254 -12.65 -14.05 18.49
C LYS A 254 -12.66 -12.82 19.39
N PRO A 255 -11.50 -12.24 19.74
CA PRO A 255 -11.47 -11.08 20.63
C PRO A 255 -12.28 -9.89 20.11
N TRP A 256 -12.45 -9.74 18.79
CA TRP A 256 -13.23 -8.69 18.11
C TRP A 256 -14.60 -9.14 17.59
N ASN A 257 -15.08 -10.27 18.02
CA ASN A 257 -16.44 -10.74 17.76
C ASN A 257 -16.86 -10.87 16.29
N GLY A 258 -16.01 -11.02 15.36
CA GLY A 258 -16.38 -11.12 13.93
C GLY A 258 -16.54 -9.76 13.24
N GLN A 259 -15.92 -8.71 13.78
CA GLN A 259 -15.72 -7.46 13.06
C GLN A 259 -14.82 -7.68 11.83
N THR A 260 -13.99 -8.70 11.85
CA THR A 260 -13.19 -9.15 10.71
C THR A 260 -13.79 -10.40 10.08
N TYR A 261 -13.55 -10.60 8.77
CA TYR A 261 -13.99 -11.84 8.11
C TYR A 261 -13.35 -13.08 8.73
N ASP A 262 -12.07 -13.00 9.10
CA ASP A 262 -11.35 -14.09 9.73
C ASP A 262 -11.61 -14.08 11.24
N ALA A 263 -12.03 -15.23 11.78
CA ALA A 263 -12.02 -15.43 13.20
C ALA A 263 -10.56 -15.46 13.66
N PHE A 264 -10.21 -14.63 14.62
CA PHE A 264 -8.91 -14.71 15.27
C PHE A 264 -8.99 -15.85 16.29
N GLU A 265 -8.35 -16.98 15.96
CA GLU A 265 -8.17 -18.05 16.90
C GLU A 265 -7.19 -17.64 18.00
N SER A 266 -7.32 -18.24 19.17
CA SER A 266 -6.33 -18.05 20.23
C SER A 266 -4.98 -18.63 19.79
N MET A 267 -3.91 -17.85 19.94
CA MET A 267 -2.54 -18.32 19.74
C MET A 267 -2.03 -19.10 20.97
N VAL A 268 -2.79 -19.09 22.07
CA VAL A 268 -2.53 -19.89 23.26
C VAL A 268 -3.61 -20.96 23.35
N THR A 269 -3.24 -22.25 23.40
CA THR A 269 -4.21 -23.33 23.61
C THR A 269 -4.49 -23.48 25.10
N TRP A 270 -5.76 -23.37 25.47
CA TRP A 270 -6.25 -23.47 26.84
C TRP A 270 -6.85 -24.86 27.08
N LEU A 271 -6.21 -25.68 27.89
CA LEU A 271 -6.65 -27.04 28.19
C LEU A 271 -7.03 -27.17 29.67
N LYS A 272 -8.29 -27.41 29.93
CA LYS A 272 -8.77 -27.77 31.29
C LYS A 272 -8.60 -29.26 31.50
N LYS A 273 -7.82 -29.65 32.50
CA LYS A 273 -7.59 -31.04 32.86
C LYS A 273 -8.75 -31.61 33.68
N ALA A 274 -8.82 -32.93 33.76
CA ALA A 274 -9.87 -33.64 34.54
C ALA A 274 -9.84 -33.32 36.04
N ASP A 275 -8.67 -32.97 36.59
CA ASP A 275 -8.48 -32.53 37.96
C ASP A 275 -8.89 -31.07 38.23
N GLY A 276 -9.38 -30.35 37.19
CA GLY A 276 -9.80 -28.97 37.27
C GLY A 276 -8.66 -27.94 37.07
N THR A 277 -7.41 -28.38 36.97
CA THR A 277 -6.28 -27.51 36.67
C THR A 277 -6.24 -27.14 35.19
N TRP A 278 -5.49 -26.10 34.85
CA TRP A 278 -5.30 -25.63 33.48
C TRP A 278 -3.87 -25.89 33.00
N TYR A 279 -3.77 -26.21 31.72
CA TYR A 279 -2.52 -26.22 30.97
C TYR A 279 -2.63 -25.24 29.82
N PHE A 280 -1.58 -24.48 29.59
CA PHE A 280 -1.50 -23.47 28.52
C PHE A 280 -0.35 -23.83 27.61
N ASP A 281 -0.66 -23.99 26.30
CA ASP A 281 0.36 -24.21 25.28
C ASP A 281 0.57 -22.91 24.51
N TYR A 282 1.78 -22.38 24.59
CA TYR A 282 2.21 -21.13 23.95
C TYR A 282 2.93 -21.36 22.62
N THR A 283 2.98 -22.59 22.10
CA THR A 283 3.78 -22.92 20.89
C THR A 283 3.51 -22.00 19.70
N VAL A 284 2.24 -21.67 19.42
CA VAL A 284 1.87 -20.77 18.31
C VAL A 284 2.18 -19.33 18.67
N PHE A 285 1.89 -18.91 19.89
CA PHE A 285 2.18 -17.57 20.39
C PHE A 285 3.68 -17.25 20.30
N ASP A 286 4.52 -18.16 20.79
CA ASP A 286 5.98 -17.98 20.77
C ASP A 286 6.51 -17.89 19.34
N LYS A 287 6.12 -18.80 18.45
CA LYS A 287 6.51 -18.77 17.03
C LYS A 287 6.13 -17.46 16.35
N TRP A 288 4.93 -16.96 16.63
CA TRP A 288 4.46 -15.68 16.07
C TRP A 288 5.26 -14.51 16.59
N VAL A 289 5.47 -14.41 17.89
CA VAL A 289 6.22 -13.33 18.53
C VAL A 289 7.68 -13.34 18.05
N GLU A 290 8.34 -14.50 18.07
CA GLU A 290 9.72 -14.66 17.59
C GLU A 290 9.84 -14.23 16.12
N PHE A 291 8.93 -14.67 15.26
CA PHE A 291 8.91 -14.27 13.84
C PHE A 291 8.82 -12.75 13.67
N MET A 292 7.95 -12.07 14.41
CA MET A 292 7.82 -10.61 14.35
C MET A 292 9.06 -9.90 14.92
N MET A 293 9.63 -10.44 15.99
CA MET A 293 10.88 -9.93 16.58
C MET A 293 12.06 -10.05 15.63
N ASP A 294 12.18 -11.16 14.89
CA ASP A 294 13.19 -11.37 13.86
C ASP A 294 13.10 -10.35 12.71
N LEU A 295 11.90 -9.91 12.39
CA LEU A 295 11.67 -8.85 11.41
C LEU A 295 11.98 -7.44 11.91
N GLY A 296 12.17 -7.27 13.22
CA GLY A 296 12.55 -6.00 13.85
C GLY A 296 11.49 -5.37 14.74
N VAL A 297 10.30 -5.96 14.89
CA VAL A 297 9.24 -5.45 15.80
C VAL A 297 9.49 -5.99 17.20
N LYS A 298 10.00 -5.16 18.13
CA LYS A 298 10.50 -5.63 19.44
C LYS A 298 10.02 -4.80 20.63
N LYS A 299 9.16 -3.80 20.42
CA LYS A 299 8.87 -2.80 21.48
C LYS A 299 7.78 -3.26 22.43
N GLN A 300 6.73 -3.89 21.91
CA GLN A 300 5.53 -4.22 22.67
C GLN A 300 4.83 -5.43 22.08
N ILE A 301 4.21 -6.23 22.93
CA ILE A 301 3.24 -7.27 22.56
C ILE A 301 1.90 -6.83 23.13
N SER A 302 0.89 -6.70 22.26
CA SER A 302 -0.48 -6.43 22.66
C SER A 302 -1.29 -7.71 22.57
N CYS A 303 -1.65 -8.26 23.74
CA CYS A 303 -2.43 -9.48 23.85
C CYS A 303 -3.92 -9.16 23.87
N TYR A 304 -4.65 -9.57 22.85
CA TYR A 304 -6.10 -9.41 22.73
C TYR A 304 -6.81 -10.73 23.08
N SER A 305 -7.83 -10.71 23.85
CA SER A 305 -8.05 -9.83 24.97
C SER A 305 -8.76 -10.65 26.01
N MET A 306 -8.42 -10.49 27.28
CA MET A 306 -9.11 -11.21 28.37
C MET A 306 -10.60 -10.87 28.46
N VAL A 307 -11.01 -9.71 27.90
CA VAL A 307 -12.42 -9.31 27.81
C VAL A 307 -12.75 -9.10 26.33
N PRO A 308 -13.32 -10.11 25.64
CA PRO A 308 -13.76 -9.97 24.27
C PRO A 308 -14.87 -8.93 24.11
N TRP A 309 -15.03 -8.38 22.93
CA TRP A 309 -16.05 -7.35 22.67
C TRP A 309 -17.48 -7.77 22.94
N ARG A 310 -17.79 -9.07 22.89
CA ARG A 310 -19.10 -9.61 23.31
C ARG A 310 -19.24 -9.79 24.82
N LEU A 311 -18.21 -9.46 25.59
CA LEU A 311 -18.18 -9.69 27.04
C LEU A 311 -18.47 -11.16 27.43
N SER A 312 -18.19 -12.10 26.53
CA SER A 312 -18.30 -13.53 26.77
C SER A 312 -16.95 -14.20 26.58
N PHE A 313 -16.57 -15.01 27.55
CA PHE A 313 -15.35 -15.80 27.47
C PHE A 313 -15.61 -17.08 26.67
N GLN A 314 -14.82 -17.30 25.61
CA GLN A 314 -14.79 -18.53 24.85
C GLN A 314 -13.36 -19.05 24.85
N TYR A 315 -13.17 -20.26 25.35
CA TYR A 315 -11.90 -20.96 25.44
C TYR A 315 -12.04 -22.39 24.93
#